data_8e14f9a93aa189c2a80cb4e2d5a073df
#
_entry.id   8e14f9a93aa189c2a80cb4e2d5a073df
#
_cell.length_a   1.000
_cell.length_b   1.000
_cell.length_c   1.000
_cell.angle_alpha   90.00
_cell.angle_beta   90.00
_cell.angle_gamma   90.00
#
_symmetry.space_group_name_H-M   'P 1'
#
loop_
_entity.id
_entity.type
_entity.pdbx_description
1 polymer ?
#
loop_
_entity_poly.entity_id
_entity_poly.type
_entity_poly.pdbx_seq_one_letter_code
_entity_poly.pdbx_strand_id
1 'polypeptide(L)'
;MNKLVRTSLVLTGAALVVGGAFATTTASASPAAPHAPAAVTNSWAKVSANGVVLAGQGITGINKFGRGRYNLFTSTDISNCALTGTLNTNGGSDPGPGSASIIVGAVNGNTLFVRTATPSAASPNSVDDDRAFSLTITCS
;
A
#
# COMPACT_ATOMS: atom_id res chain seq x y z
N MET A 1 23.75 -43.05 19.92
CA MET A 1 25.21 -43.21 19.98
C MET A 1 25.73 -43.43 18.57
N ASN A 2 26.20 -42.39 17.89
CA ASN A 2 26.89 -42.52 16.60
C ASN A 2 28.09 -41.61 16.62
N LYS A 3 29.26 -42.21 16.45
CA LYS A 3 30.59 -41.64 16.58
C LYS A 3 30.94 -40.84 15.33
N LEU A 4 31.38 -39.60 15.54
CA LEU A 4 32.09 -38.78 14.55
C LEU A 4 33.48 -39.37 14.29
N VAL A 5 33.78 -39.67 13.04
CA VAL A 5 35.13 -39.95 12.56
C VAL A 5 35.68 -38.66 11.94
N ARG A 6 36.71 -38.09 12.61
CA ARG A 6 37.55 -37.02 12.06
C ARG A 6 38.70 -37.65 11.29
N THR A 7 38.79 -37.34 10.00
CA THR A 7 39.97 -37.70 9.20
C THR A 7 40.75 -36.42 8.96
N SER A 8 41.93 -36.34 9.59
CA SER A 8 42.93 -35.30 9.34
C SER A 8 43.80 -35.73 8.18
N LEU A 9 43.83 -34.94 7.12
CA LEU A 9 44.78 -35.09 6.03
C LEU A 9 45.85 -33.99 6.14
N VAL A 10 47.06 -34.40 6.53
CA VAL A 10 48.27 -33.56 6.48
C VAL A 10 48.88 -33.74 5.09
N LEU A 11 48.99 -32.69 4.31
CA LEU A 11 49.75 -32.69 3.08
C LEU A 11 50.85 -31.66 3.19
N THR A 12 52.07 -32.18 3.34
CA THR A 12 53.37 -31.49 3.23
C THR A 12 53.74 -31.39 1.75
N GLY A 13 53.98 -30.22 1.19
CA GLY A 13 54.36 -30.08 -0.20
C GLY A 13 55.01 -28.73 -0.51
N ALA A 14 56.32 -28.74 -0.54
CA ALA A 14 57.34 -27.97 -1.30
C ALA A 14 57.00 -26.58 -1.88
N ALA A 15 57.77 -25.60 -1.43
CA ALA A 15 57.89 -24.27 -1.95
C ALA A 15 58.46 -24.23 -3.39
N LEU A 16 57.77 -23.63 -4.30
CA LEU A 16 58.30 -23.12 -5.57
C LEU A 16 58.02 -21.62 -5.64
N VAL A 17 59.06 -20.82 -5.44
CA VAL A 17 59.04 -19.38 -5.64
C VAL A 17 59.11 -19.12 -7.12
N VAL A 18 57.98 -18.82 -7.78
CA VAL A 18 57.94 -18.22 -9.11
C VAL A 18 57.42 -16.79 -8.91
N GLY A 19 58.35 -15.84 -9.14
CA GLY A 19 58.03 -14.41 -9.12
C GLY A 19 57.10 -14.08 -10.29
N GLY A 20 55.79 -14.01 -10.01
CA GLY A 20 54.77 -13.48 -10.91
C GLY A 20 54.30 -12.14 -10.38
N ALA A 21 54.52 -11.06 -11.15
CA ALA A 21 53.94 -9.75 -10.87
C ALA A 21 52.44 -9.88 -10.97
N PHE A 22 51.75 -9.89 -9.80
CA PHE A 22 50.31 -9.79 -9.76
C PHE A 22 49.91 -8.34 -10.06
N ALA A 23 49.48 -8.09 -11.30
CA ALA A 23 48.73 -6.89 -11.60
C ALA A 23 47.38 -6.99 -10.89
N THR A 24 47.25 -6.35 -9.77
CA THR A 24 45.95 -6.19 -9.09
C THR A 24 45.10 -5.26 -9.94
N THR A 25 44.25 -5.82 -10.79
CA THR A 25 43.17 -5.06 -11.42
C THR A 25 42.15 -4.73 -10.30
N THR A 26 42.26 -3.53 -9.76
CA THR A 26 41.16 -2.97 -8.93
C THR A 26 39.99 -2.77 -9.86
N ALA A 27 39.01 -3.67 -9.79
CA ALA A 27 37.72 -3.45 -10.40
C ALA A 27 37.07 -2.26 -9.68
N SER A 28 37.13 -1.06 -10.28
CA SER A 28 36.36 0.08 -9.85
C SER A 28 34.89 -0.28 -10.02
N ALA A 29 34.20 -0.56 -8.93
CA ALA A 29 32.75 -0.64 -8.93
C ALA A 29 32.24 0.73 -9.37
N SER A 30 31.64 0.79 -10.56
CA SER A 30 30.95 2.00 -11.02
C SER A 30 29.87 2.34 -10.00
N PRO A 31 29.81 3.56 -9.46
CA PRO A 31 28.74 3.93 -8.56
C PRO A 31 27.40 3.70 -9.28
N ALA A 32 26.51 2.96 -8.65
CA ALA A 32 25.15 2.77 -9.18
C ALA A 32 24.53 4.15 -9.43
N ALA A 33 24.05 4.36 -10.66
CA ALA A 33 23.36 5.60 -11.00
C ALA A 33 22.22 5.80 -10.00
N PRO A 34 22.03 7.03 -9.46
CA PRO A 34 20.92 7.31 -8.56
C PRO A 34 19.63 6.93 -9.27
N HIS A 35 18.85 6.04 -8.67
CA HIS A 35 17.53 5.68 -9.17
C HIS A 35 16.69 6.95 -9.21
N ALA A 36 16.24 7.35 -10.38
CA ALA A 36 15.23 8.41 -10.48
C ALA A 36 14.03 7.97 -9.62
N PRO A 37 13.48 8.86 -8.77
CA PRO A 37 12.30 8.53 -7.99
C PRO A 37 11.18 8.10 -8.94
N ALA A 38 10.52 6.98 -8.64
CA ALA A 38 9.38 6.53 -9.41
C ALA A 38 8.31 7.63 -9.44
N ALA A 39 7.68 7.82 -10.59
CA ALA A 39 6.63 8.82 -10.72
C ALA A 39 5.45 8.43 -9.81
N VAL A 40 5.14 9.28 -8.84
CA VAL A 40 4.00 9.08 -7.96
C VAL A 40 2.72 9.43 -8.72
N THR A 41 1.81 8.46 -8.85
CA THR A 41 0.48 8.70 -9.42
C THR A 41 -0.53 8.81 -8.28
N ASN A 42 -1.32 9.88 -8.32
CA ASN A 42 -2.36 10.12 -7.33
C ASN A 42 -3.74 10.02 -7.99
N SER A 43 -4.62 9.24 -7.36
CA SER A 43 -6.06 9.26 -7.64
C SER A 43 -6.79 9.75 -6.39
N TRP A 44 -7.92 10.42 -6.58
CA TRP A 44 -8.71 10.93 -5.47
C TRP A 44 -10.19 11.04 -5.83
N ALA A 45 -11.03 11.06 -4.82
CA ALA A 45 -12.46 11.35 -5.00
C ALA A 45 -13.05 12.08 -3.79
N LYS A 46 -14.07 12.88 -4.07
CA LYS A 46 -15.08 13.36 -3.12
C LYS A 46 -16.37 12.62 -3.40
N VAL A 47 -16.95 12.02 -2.39
CA VAL A 47 -18.14 11.18 -2.53
C VAL A 47 -19.22 11.64 -1.54
N SER A 48 -20.45 11.77 -2.03
CA SER A 48 -21.60 12.07 -1.20
C SER A 48 -22.05 10.83 -0.39
N ALA A 49 -22.83 11.04 0.66
CA ALA A 49 -23.44 9.97 1.44
C ALA A 49 -24.28 8.99 0.60
N ASN A 50 -24.85 9.48 -0.50
CA ASN A 50 -25.63 8.64 -1.42
C ASN A 50 -24.78 7.83 -2.42
N GLY A 51 -23.46 7.92 -2.36
CA GLY A 51 -22.57 7.21 -3.27
C GLY A 51 -22.44 7.87 -4.63
N VAL A 52 -22.53 9.19 -4.70
CA VAL A 52 -22.26 9.95 -5.93
C VAL A 52 -20.87 10.53 -5.88
N VAL A 53 -20.07 10.31 -6.88
CA VAL A 53 -18.76 10.98 -7.04
C VAL A 53 -19.01 12.43 -7.44
N LEU A 54 -18.73 13.35 -6.51
CA LEU A 54 -18.92 14.78 -6.71
C LEU A 54 -17.77 15.42 -7.49
N ALA A 55 -16.56 14.90 -7.27
CA ALA A 55 -15.33 15.29 -7.95
C ALA A 55 -14.30 14.19 -7.77
N GLY A 56 -13.39 14.01 -8.72
CA GLY A 56 -12.33 13.00 -8.59
C GLY A 56 -11.46 12.91 -9.83
N GLN A 57 -10.37 12.19 -9.67
CA GLN A 57 -9.44 11.83 -10.72
C GLN A 57 -9.03 10.37 -10.55
N GLY A 58 -8.96 9.62 -11.66
CA GLY A 58 -8.56 8.21 -11.63
C GLY A 58 -9.64 7.26 -11.10
N ILE A 59 -10.86 7.76 -10.81
CA ILE A 59 -12.03 6.96 -10.43
C ILE A 59 -12.93 6.82 -11.64
N THR A 60 -13.24 5.59 -12.02
CA THR A 60 -14.05 5.25 -13.20
C THR A 60 -15.52 4.98 -12.88
N GLY A 61 -15.82 4.71 -11.61
CA GLY A 61 -17.18 4.46 -11.16
C GLY A 61 -17.29 4.19 -9.67
N ILE A 62 -18.51 4.11 -9.20
CA ILE A 62 -18.85 3.77 -7.82
C ILE A 62 -20.09 2.88 -7.78
N ASN A 63 -20.11 1.92 -6.89
CA ASN A 63 -21.27 1.11 -6.56
C ASN A 63 -21.52 1.17 -5.06
N LYS A 64 -22.65 1.74 -4.65
CA LYS A 64 -23.15 1.67 -3.28
C LYS A 64 -24.01 0.42 -3.15
N PHE A 65 -23.52 -0.59 -2.44
CA PHE A 65 -24.18 -1.88 -2.31
C PHE A 65 -24.83 -2.14 -0.95
N GLY A 66 -24.75 -1.17 -0.05
CA GLY A 66 -25.38 -1.21 1.26
C GLY A 66 -25.25 0.13 1.97
N ARG A 67 -25.93 0.26 3.12
CA ARG A 67 -25.76 1.43 3.98
C ARG A 67 -24.31 1.51 4.45
N GLY A 68 -23.67 2.66 4.22
CA GLY A 68 -22.28 2.87 4.56
C GLY A 68 -21.28 1.99 3.81
N ARG A 69 -21.65 1.35 2.72
CA ARG A 69 -20.79 0.41 1.99
C ARG A 69 -20.70 0.76 0.52
N TYR A 70 -19.49 0.97 0.05
CA TYR A 70 -19.20 1.42 -1.30
C TYR A 70 -18.03 0.65 -1.90
N ASN A 71 -18.11 0.36 -3.20
CA ASN A 71 -16.97 -0.03 -4.03
C ASN A 71 -16.70 1.09 -5.04
N LEU A 72 -15.48 1.62 -5.06
CA LEU A 72 -15.02 2.54 -6.08
C LEU A 72 -14.11 1.79 -7.05
N PHE A 73 -14.29 2.06 -8.34
CA PHE A 73 -13.49 1.48 -9.41
C PHE A 73 -12.45 2.49 -9.87
N THR A 74 -11.21 2.01 -10.06
CA THR A 74 -10.07 2.84 -10.44
C THR A 74 -9.60 2.52 -11.85
N SER A 75 -8.99 3.49 -12.52
CA SER A 75 -8.40 3.31 -13.84
C SER A 75 -7.07 2.57 -13.83
N THR A 76 -6.43 2.49 -12.65
CA THR A 76 -5.12 1.86 -12.46
C THR A 76 -5.18 0.81 -11.36
N ASP A 77 -4.22 -0.12 -11.36
CA ASP A 77 -4.06 -1.09 -10.29
C ASP A 77 -3.61 -0.40 -8.99
N ILE A 78 -4.33 -0.67 -7.92
CA ILE A 78 -4.12 -0.09 -6.58
C ILE A 78 -3.59 -1.10 -5.56
N SER A 79 -3.22 -2.29 -5.98
CA SER A 79 -2.80 -3.39 -5.08
C SER A 79 -1.60 -3.00 -4.20
N ASN A 80 -0.72 -2.13 -4.70
CA ASN A 80 0.49 -1.68 -4.00
C ASN A 80 0.45 -0.19 -3.64
N CYS A 81 -0.74 0.41 -3.57
CA CYS A 81 -0.92 1.83 -3.31
C CYS A 81 -1.27 2.10 -1.84
N ALA A 82 -0.85 3.25 -1.34
CA ALA A 82 -1.31 3.76 -0.06
C ALA A 82 -2.73 4.33 -0.20
N LEU A 83 -3.63 3.92 0.68
CA LEU A 83 -5.04 4.27 0.65
C LEU A 83 -5.38 5.09 1.89
N THR A 84 -5.97 6.26 1.70
CA THR A 84 -6.40 7.14 2.80
C THR A 84 -7.85 7.57 2.57
N GLY A 85 -8.66 7.52 3.62
CA GLY A 85 -10.04 7.99 3.60
C GLY A 85 -10.32 8.91 4.76
N THR A 86 -11.14 9.93 4.51
CA THR A 86 -11.60 10.89 5.53
C THR A 86 -13.08 11.15 5.37
N LEU A 87 -13.82 11.07 6.47
CA LEU A 87 -15.20 11.55 6.51
C LEU A 87 -15.21 13.07 6.44
N ASN A 88 -16.15 13.61 5.70
CA ASN A 88 -16.35 15.05 5.60
C ASN A 88 -17.80 15.37 5.19
N THR A 89 -18.15 16.63 5.14
CA THR A 89 -19.49 17.07 4.74
C THR A 89 -19.65 17.20 3.25
N ASN A 90 -18.55 17.32 2.49
CA ASN A 90 -18.52 17.61 1.05
C ASN A 90 -19.47 18.74 0.62
N GLY A 91 -19.58 19.76 1.46
CA GLY A 91 -20.47 20.92 1.25
C GLY A 91 -21.88 20.76 1.83
N GLY A 92 -22.20 19.61 2.40
CA GLY A 92 -23.43 19.37 3.16
C GLY A 92 -23.34 19.80 4.62
N SER A 93 -24.44 19.67 5.35
CA SER A 93 -24.46 19.83 6.81
C SER A 93 -23.75 18.68 7.51
N ASP A 94 -23.17 18.95 8.67
CA ASP A 94 -22.65 17.89 9.53
C ASP A 94 -23.81 17.07 10.09
N PRO A 95 -23.93 15.78 9.76
CA PRO A 95 -25.01 14.95 10.28
C PRO A 95 -24.80 14.51 11.74
N GLY A 96 -23.67 14.90 12.39
CA GLY A 96 -23.31 14.38 13.72
C GLY A 96 -23.51 12.87 13.89
N PRO A 97 -23.20 12.28 15.01
CA PRO A 97 -22.23 12.70 16.01
C PRO A 97 -20.80 12.64 15.47
N GLY A 98 -19.89 13.42 16.05
CA GLY A 98 -18.50 13.58 15.60
C GLY A 98 -17.57 12.36 15.71
N SER A 99 -18.08 11.21 16.13
CA SER A 99 -17.30 9.97 16.32
C SER A 99 -17.46 8.95 15.19
N ALA A 100 -17.97 9.36 14.04
CA ALA A 100 -18.09 8.49 12.87
C ALA A 100 -16.71 8.02 12.38
N SER A 101 -16.65 6.84 11.77
CA SER A 101 -15.43 6.20 11.28
C SER A 101 -15.50 5.85 9.81
N ILE A 102 -14.34 5.72 9.19
CA ILE A 102 -14.18 5.25 7.83
C ILE A 102 -13.08 4.18 7.77
N ILE A 103 -13.31 3.15 6.97
CA ILE A 103 -12.32 2.13 6.62
C ILE A 103 -12.22 2.11 5.11
N VAL A 104 -10.99 2.06 4.60
CA VAL A 104 -10.69 1.90 3.17
C VAL A 104 -9.76 0.71 2.96
N GLY A 105 -9.93 -0.01 1.87
CA GLY A 105 -9.08 -1.17 1.54
C GLY A 105 -9.21 -1.57 0.09
N ALA A 106 -8.13 -2.07 -0.50
CA ALA A 106 -8.17 -2.68 -1.82
C ALA A 106 -8.85 -4.06 -1.72
N VAL A 107 -9.83 -4.30 -2.59
CA VAL A 107 -10.50 -5.61 -2.72
C VAL A 107 -9.80 -6.44 -3.79
N ASN A 108 -9.41 -5.79 -4.88
CA ASN A 108 -8.61 -6.33 -5.97
C ASN A 108 -7.87 -5.18 -6.66
N GLY A 109 -7.14 -5.50 -7.74
CA GLY A 109 -6.30 -4.52 -8.43
C GLY A 109 -6.97 -3.19 -8.78
N ASN A 110 -8.25 -3.17 -9.08
CA ASN A 110 -8.97 -1.98 -9.55
C ASN A 110 -10.20 -1.61 -8.70
N THR A 111 -10.37 -2.21 -7.54
CA THR A 111 -11.55 -1.97 -6.69
C THR A 111 -11.15 -1.61 -5.28
N LEU A 112 -11.55 -0.44 -4.85
CA LEU A 112 -11.41 0.09 -3.51
C LEU A 112 -12.73 -0.09 -2.75
N PHE A 113 -12.69 -0.79 -1.63
CA PHE A 113 -13.79 -0.86 -0.68
C PHE A 113 -13.73 0.31 0.29
N VAL A 114 -14.89 0.90 0.57
CA VAL A 114 -15.07 1.93 1.60
C VAL A 114 -16.24 1.53 2.48
N ARG A 115 -16.02 1.59 3.79
CA ARG A 115 -17.06 1.45 4.80
C ARG A 115 -17.09 2.70 5.67
N THR A 116 -18.26 3.30 5.81
CA THR A 116 -18.52 4.38 6.76
C THR A 116 -19.46 3.90 7.85
N ALA A 117 -19.23 4.32 9.08
CA ALA A 117 -19.99 3.87 10.22
C ALA A 117 -20.12 4.97 11.29
N THR A 118 -21.17 4.88 12.09
CA THR A 118 -21.42 5.75 13.23
C THR A 118 -21.57 4.91 14.49
N PRO A 119 -21.07 5.34 15.66
CA PRO A 119 -21.35 4.68 16.93
C PRO A 119 -22.85 4.59 17.20
N SER A 120 -23.30 3.44 17.68
CA SER A 120 -24.69 3.24 18.08
C SER A 120 -24.84 3.41 19.60
N ALA A 121 -25.78 4.23 20.02
CA ALA A 121 -26.12 4.36 21.44
C ALA A 121 -26.77 3.10 22.04
N ALA A 122 -27.37 2.26 21.20
CA ALA A 122 -28.06 1.03 21.61
C ALA A 122 -27.16 -0.21 21.62
N SER A 123 -25.92 -0.09 21.16
CA SER A 123 -24.95 -1.19 21.09
C SER A 123 -23.54 -0.64 21.33
N PRO A 124 -22.62 -1.37 21.95
CA PRO A 124 -21.23 -0.97 22.03
C PRO A 124 -20.55 -0.95 20.64
N ASN A 125 -21.23 -1.40 19.61
CA ASN A 125 -20.72 -1.52 18.25
C ASN A 125 -21.12 -0.31 17.40
N SER A 126 -20.29 0.04 16.43
CA SER A 126 -20.66 0.98 15.38
C SER A 126 -21.60 0.31 14.38
N VAL A 127 -22.54 1.07 13.84
CA VAL A 127 -23.43 0.62 12.76
C VAL A 127 -23.02 1.28 11.45
N ASP A 128 -23.17 0.54 10.35
CA ASP A 128 -22.95 1.08 9.02
C ASP A 128 -23.90 2.26 8.77
N ASP A 129 -23.36 3.38 8.32
CA ASP A 129 -24.11 4.61 8.14
C ASP A 129 -23.60 5.38 6.92
N ASP A 130 -24.54 5.95 6.17
CA ASP A 130 -24.22 6.69 4.95
C ASP A 130 -23.60 8.04 5.31
N ARG A 131 -22.30 8.17 5.10
CA ARG A 131 -21.53 9.38 5.34
C ARG A 131 -20.81 9.81 4.06
N ALA A 132 -20.75 11.11 3.84
CA ALA A 132 -19.92 11.67 2.81
C ALA A 132 -18.44 11.52 3.18
N PHE A 133 -17.58 11.30 2.19
CA PHE A 133 -16.16 11.08 2.42
C PHE A 133 -15.31 11.59 1.26
N SER A 134 -14.04 11.78 1.54
CA SER A 134 -12.99 11.94 0.53
C SER A 134 -11.98 10.82 0.67
N LEU A 135 -11.33 10.47 -0.41
CA LEU A 135 -10.24 9.50 -0.42
C LEU A 135 -9.10 9.96 -1.31
N THR A 136 -7.92 9.45 -0.99
CA THR A 136 -6.71 9.61 -1.78
C THR A 136 -6.04 8.25 -1.94
N ILE A 137 -5.56 7.96 -3.13
CA ILE A 137 -4.83 6.76 -3.52
C ILE A 137 -3.48 7.23 -4.04
N THR A 138 -2.40 6.82 -3.43
CA THR A 138 -1.04 7.19 -3.82
C THR A 138 -0.27 5.93 -4.21
N CYS A 139 0.17 5.85 -5.44
CA CYS A 139 0.92 4.73 -6.00
C CYS A 139 2.33 5.19 -6.41
N SER A 140 3.32 4.35 -6.18
CA SER A 140 4.73 4.54 -6.56
C SER A 140 5.18 3.52 -7.59
#